data_f237a6c3be260418d9bb78f736922a8a
#
_entry.id   f237a6c3be260418d9bb78f736922a8a
#
_cell.length_a   1.000
_cell.length_b   1.000
_cell.length_c   1.000
_cell.angle_alpha   90.00
_cell.angle_beta   90.00
_cell.angle_gamma   90.00
#
_symmetry.space_group_name_H-M   'P 1'
#
loop_
_entity.id
_entity.type
_entity.pdbx_description
1 polymer ?
#
loop_
_entity_poly.entity_id
_entity_poly.type
_entity_poly.pdbx_seq_one_letter_code
_entity_poly.pdbx_strand_id
1 'polypeptide(L)'
;MRLGMQLHQCLEGTYHRLATPGDERPFSLELEIRLSARGFVTDRAGRLFGELHAPGLVERAPLEGRFSAKLDGRVAYDFRFKADDTKTRRFHGESEWDLLRPKRSLERVFGRVFEDDEEMARVLLHTPLEQSLIQLLRSARPTLK
;
A
#
# COMPACT_ATOMS: atom_id res chain seq x y z
N MET A 1 2.18 28.89 -1.66
CA MET A 1 1.28 27.95 -0.98
C MET A 1 1.03 26.76 -1.90
N ARG A 2 1.34 25.57 -1.45
CA ARG A 2 1.13 24.36 -2.25
C ARG A 2 -0.07 23.61 -1.70
N LEU A 3 -1.03 23.33 -2.57
CA LEU A 3 -2.15 22.47 -2.25
C LEU A 3 -1.72 21.01 -2.38
N GLY A 4 -2.09 20.22 -1.41
CA GLY A 4 -1.87 18.79 -1.43
C GLY A 4 -3.12 18.05 -0.99
N MET A 5 -3.05 16.74 -1.02
CA MET A 5 -4.14 15.87 -0.62
C MET A 5 -3.59 14.72 0.22
N GLN A 6 -4.31 14.39 1.26
CA GLN A 6 -3.98 13.26 2.13
C GLN A 6 -5.12 12.25 2.08
N LEU A 7 -4.78 11.01 1.79
CA LEU A 7 -5.72 9.91 1.71
C LEU A 7 -5.38 8.87 2.77
N HIS A 8 -6.40 8.28 3.36
CA HIS A 8 -6.24 7.13 4.25
C HIS A 8 -6.81 5.89 3.60
N GLN A 9 -6.06 4.80 3.67
CA GLN A 9 -6.46 3.53 3.10
C GLN A 9 -6.09 2.40 4.04
N CYS A 10 -7.02 1.47 4.25
CA CYS A 10 -6.75 0.23 4.95
C CYS A 10 -6.79 -0.92 3.95
N LEU A 11 -5.79 -1.77 4.00
CA LEU A 11 -5.74 -2.99 3.21
C LEU A 11 -5.53 -4.18 4.15
N GLU A 12 -6.19 -5.28 3.88
CA GLU A 12 -6.04 -6.49 4.68
C GLU A 12 -6.03 -7.72 3.79
N GLY A 13 -5.42 -8.77 4.26
CA GLY A 13 -5.33 -10.03 3.54
C GLY A 13 -4.38 -10.99 4.20
N THR A 14 -3.67 -11.73 3.38
CA THR A 14 -2.76 -12.77 3.86
C THR A 14 -1.43 -12.72 3.15
N TYR A 15 -0.41 -13.28 3.78
CA TYR A 15 0.87 -13.52 3.16
C TYR A 15 1.33 -14.95 3.45
N HIS A 16 2.21 -15.45 2.60
CA HIS A 16 2.94 -16.68 2.87
C HIS A 16 4.41 -16.50 2.49
N ARG A 17 5.27 -17.17 3.23
CA ARG A 17 6.69 -17.22 2.86
C ARG A 17 6.87 -18.21 1.73
N LEU A 18 7.79 -17.94 0.81
CA LEU A 18 8.08 -18.87 -0.29
C LEU A 18 8.56 -20.23 0.21
N ALA A 19 9.25 -20.25 1.35
CA ALA A 19 9.72 -21.48 1.97
C ALA A 19 8.59 -22.32 2.57
N THR A 20 7.45 -21.71 2.90
CA THR A 20 6.31 -22.40 3.52
C THR A 20 5.00 -21.94 2.89
N PRO A 21 4.75 -22.27 1.61
CA PRO A 21 3.61 -21.72 0.86
C PRO A 21 2.25 -22.12 1.41
N GLY A 22 2.15 -23.21 2.18
CA GLY A 22 0.91 -23.63 2.81
C GLY A 22 0.59 -22.92 4.12
N ASP A 23 1.49 -22.10 4.64
CA ASP A 23 1.32 -21.40 5.90
C ASP A 23 0.91 -19.94 5.65
N GLU A 24 -0.40 -19.72 5.43
CA GLU A 24 -0.94 -18.37 5.24
C GLU A 24 -1.17 -17.70 6.57
N ARG A 25 -0.71 -16.45 6.67
CA ARG A 25 -0.83 -15.62 7.86
C ARG A 25 -1.43 -14.26 7.53
N PRO A 26 -2.08 -13.61 8.51
CA PRO A 26 -2.68 -12.30 8.26
C PRO A 26 -1.64 -11.23 7.94
N PHE A 27 -2.04 -10.30 7.09
CA PHE A 27 -1.24 -9.16 6.69
C PHE A 27 -2.17 -7.95 6.55
N SER A 28 -1.88 -6.89 7.25
CA SER A 28 -2.72 -5.69 7.16
C SER A 28 -1.87 -4.43 7.13
N LEU A 29 -2.38 -3.43 6.41
CA LEU A 29 -1.75 -2.14 6.23
C LEU A 29 -2.73 -1.03 6.58
N GLU A 30 -2.26 -0.07 7.35
CA GLU A 30 -2.90 1.24 7.47
C GLU A 30 -2.01 2.24 6.76
N LEU A 31 -2.52 2.84 5.71
CA LEU A 31 -1.75 3.69 4.83
C LEU A 31 -2.23 5.13 4.87
N GLU A 32 -1.28 6.03 4.84
CA GLU A 32 -1.48 7.45 4.59
C GLU A 32 -0.75 7.79 3.30
N ILE A 33 -1.49 8.25 2.31
CA ILE A 33 -0.94 8.65 1.02
C ILE A 33 -0.98 10.16 0.94
N ARG A 34 0.18 10.77 0.78
CA ARG A 34 0.31 12.23 0.65
C ARG A 34 0.65 12.58 -0.78
N LEU A 35 -0.23 13.32 -1.40
CA LEU A 35 -0.10 13.77 -2.78
C LEU A 35 0.03 15.28 -2.79
N SER A 36 1.08 15.81 -3.41
CA SER A 36 1.12 17.21 -3.77
C SER A 36 0.45 17.36 -5.16
N ALA A 37 -0.32 18.42 -5.35
CA ALA A 37 -0.98 18.64 -6.63
C ALA A 37 0.02 18.68 -7.79
N ARG A 38 1.13 19.37 -7.59
CA ARG A 38 2.19 19.48 -8.60
C ARG A 38 2.90 18.14 -8.84
N GLY A 39 3.28 17.45 -7.77
CA GLY A 39 3.99 16.17 -7.88
C GLY A 39 3.12 15.09 -8.49
N PHE A 40 1.82 15.06 -8.18
CA PHE A 40 0.91 14.08 -8.75
C PHE A 40 0.69 14.31 -10.25
N VAL A 41 0.55 15.56 -10.68
CA VAL A 41 0.34 15.90 -12.09
C VAL A 41 1.59 15.60 -12.92
N THR A 42 2.79 15.88 -12.40
CA THR A 42 4.03 15.68 -13.15
C THR A 42 4.53 14.24 -13.08
N ASP A 43 4.62 13.67 -11.88
CA ASP A 43 5.24 12.36 -11.63
C ASP A 43 4.23 11.25 -11.35
N ARG A 44 2.96 11.60 -11.16
CA ARG A 44 1.89 10.70 -10.76
C ARG A 44 2.26 9.85 -9.55
N ALA A 45 2.95 10.47 -8.61
CA ALA A 45 3.48 9.82 -7.44
C ALA A 45 3.20 10.63 -6.18
N GLY A 46 3.15 9.93 -5.08
CA GLY A 46 3.00 10.52 -3.76
C GLY A 46 3.85 9.79 -2.74
N ARG A 47 3.90 10.33 -1.55
CA ARG A 47 4.59 9.70 -0.42
C ARG A 47 3.63 8.78 0.31
N LEU A 48 4.17 7.68 0.79
CA LEU A 48 3.42 6.64 1.46
C LEU A 48 3.97 6.46 2.87
N PHE A 49 3.07 6.53 3.85
CA PHE A 49 3.40 6.32 5.26
C PHE A 49 2.36 5.39 5.87
N GLY A 50 2.66 4.83 7.00
CA GLY A 50 1.68 4.05 7.73
C GLY A 50 2.28 3.02 8.64
N GLU A 51 1.49 1.99 8.91
CA GLU A 51 1.88 0.87 9.75
C GLU A 51 1.54 -0.45 9.09
N LEU A 52 2.44 -1.41 9.26
CA LEU A 52 2.28 -2.78 8.84
C LEU A 52 2.06 -3.66 10.06
N HIS A 53 1.08 -4.56 9.97
CA HIS A 53 0.85 -5.60 10.95
C HIS A 53 0.80 -6.95 10.22
N ALA A 54 1.80 -7.80 10.47
CA ALA A 54 1.92 -9.10 9.82
C ALA A 54 2.52 -10.12 10.78
N PRO A 55 1.70 -10.73 11.65
CA PRO A 55 2.20 -11.68 12.63
C PRO A 55 3.08 -12.77 12.02
N GLY A 56 4.20 -13.06 12.64
CA GLY A 56 5.20 -13.99 12.13
C GLY A 56 6.30 -13.32 11.30
N LEU A 57 6.08 -12.11 10.80
CA LEU A 57 7.09 -11.30 10.10
C LEU A 57 7.40 -10.05 10.91
N VAL A 58 6.38 -9.31 11.26
CA VAL A 58 6.48 -8.11 12.08
C VAL A 58 5.17 -7.92 12.84
N GLU A 59 5.27 -7.62 14.11
CA GLU A 59 4.07 -7.43 14.92
C GLU A 59 3.41 -6.09 14.61
N ARG A 60 4.20 -5.02 14.62
CA ARG A 60 3.77 -3.69 14.23
C ARG A 60 5.00 -2.87 13.83
N ALA A 61 5.02 -2.35 12.63
CA ALA A 61 6.13 -1.54 12.18
C ALA A 61 5.66 -0.34 11.37
N PRO A 62 6.29 0.83 11.57
CA PRO A 62 6.07 1.94 10.66
C PRO A 62 6.65 1.61 9.29
N LEU A 63 6.01 2.15 8.28
CA LEU A 63 6.47 2.01 6.90
C LEU A 63 6.58 3.38 6.24
N GLU A 64 7.46 3.46 5.27
CA GLU A 64 7.64 4.66 4.48
C GLU A 64 8.03 4.27 3.06
N GLY A 65 7.46 4.96 2.09
CA GLY A 65 7.74 4.68 0.71
C GLY A 65 7.04 5.59 -0.26
N ARG A 66 6.64 5.02 -1.38
CA ARG A 66 6.11 5.76 -2.51
C ARG A 66 4.87 5.09 -3.09
N PHE A 67 3.88 5.91 -3.38
CA PHE A 67 2.71 5.56 -4.16
C PHE A 67 2.87 6.13 -5.56
N SER A 68 2.54 5.36 -6.58
CA SER A 68 2.56 5.85 -7.95
C SER A 68 1.35 5.36 -8.73
N ALA A 69 0.81 6.22 -9.58
CA ALA A 69 -0.32 5.91 -10.45
C ALA A 69 0.13 5.97 -11.90
N LYS A 70 -0.12 4.88 -12.62
CA LYS A 70 0.22 4.77 -14.04
C LYS A 70 -0.95 5.23 -14.91
N LEU A 71 -0.66 5.61 -16.14
CA LEU A 71 -1.66 6.08 -17.11
C LEU A 71 -2.72 5.02 -17.43
N ASP A 72 -2.37 3.74 -17.31
CA ASP A 72 -3.25 2.62 -17.60
C ASP A 72 -4.22 2.29 -16.46
N GLY A 73 -4.23 3.08 -15.39
CA GLY A 73 -5.10 2.87 -14.22
C GLY A 73 -4.49 2.02 -13.13
N ARG A 74 -3.28 1.50 -13.33
CA ARG A 74 -2.60 0.74 -12.28
C ARG A 74 -1.99 1.66 -11.25
N VAL A 75 -1.95 1.19 -10.01
CA VAL A 75 -1.22 1.87 -8.94
C VAL A 75 -0.20 0.92 -8.35
N ALA A 76 0.91 1.49 -7.93
CA ALA A 76 1.98 0.75 -7.29
C ALA A 76 2.25 1.31 -5.90
N TYR A 77 2.47 0.40 -4.98
CA TYR A 77 2.86 0.68 -3.59
C TYR A 77 4.25 0.11 -3.39
N ASP A 78 5.19 0.93 -3.02
CA ASP A 78 6.56 0.50 -2.75
C ASP A 78 7.01 1.13 -1.45
N PHE A 79 7.29 0.32 -0.43
CA PHE A 79 7.70 0.84 0.86
C PHE A 79 8.69 -0.08 1.54
N ARG A 80 9.38 0.47 2.52
CA ARG A 80 10.31 -0.24 3.38
C ARG A 80 9.80 -0.25 4.80
N PHE A 81 10.09 -1.32 5.49
CA PHE A 81 9.76 -1.49 6.90
C PHE A 81 10.85 -2.34 7.56
N LYS A 82 10.93 -2.21 8.88
CA LYS A 82 11.87 -2.99 9.68
C LYS A 82 11.13 -4.17 10.31
N ALA A 83 11.55 -5.38 9.97
CA ALA A 83 10.95 -6.59 10.53
C ALA A 83 11.40 -6.83 11.99
N ASP A 84 10.78 -7.79 12.67
CA ASP A 84 11.10 -8.10 14.09
C ASP A 84 12.55 -8.53 14.28
N ASP A 85 13.18 -9.10 13.26
CA ASP A 85 14.59 -9.47 13.27
C ASP A 85 15.55 -8.29 13.06
N THR A 86 15.02 -7.05 13.10
CA THR A 86 15.72 -5.79 12.88
C THR A 86 16.26 -5.56 11.46
N LYS A 87 16.01 -6.48 10.55
CA LYS A 87 16.40 -6.30 9.15
C LYS A 87 15.34 -5.52 8.38
N THR A 88 15.79 -4.68 7.47
CA THR A 88 14.91 -3.93 6.60
C THR A 88 14.41 -4.82 5.46
N ARG A 89 13.11 -4.78 5.23
CA ARG A 89 12.43 -5.47 4.13
C ARG A 89 11.77 -4.44 3.22
N ARG A 90 11.56 -4.83 1.99
CA ARG A 90 10.87 -4.00 1.01
C ARG A 90 9.59 -4.70 0.55
N PHE A 91 8.50 -3.96 0.50
CA PHE A 91 7.24 -4.41 -0.09
C PHE A 91 7.04 -3.69 -1.42
N HIS A 92 6.65 -4.45 -2.44
CA HIS A 92 6.19 -3.89 -3.71
C HIS A 92 4.88 -4.55 -4.08
N GLY A 93 3.83 -3.77 -4.25
CA GLY A 93 2.52 -4.25 -4.63
C GLY A 93 1.92 -3.45 -5.76
N GLU A 94 1.08 -4.08 -6.54
CA GLU A 94 0.37 -3.43 -7.65
C GLU A 94 -1.11 -3.77 -7.60
N SER A 95 -1.92 -2.79 -7.96
CA SER A 95 -3.37 -2.91 -8.04
C SER A 95 -3.89 -2.11 -9.22
N GLU A 96 -5.05 -2.47 -9.72
CA GLU A 96 -5.74 -1.68 -10.72
C GLU A 96 -6.74 -0.75 -10.04
N TRP A 97 -6.63 0.54 -10.35
CA TRP A 97 -7.61 1.55 -9.99
C TRP A 97 -8.34 1.96 -11.25
N ASP A 98 -9.59 1.55 -11.37
CA ASP A 98 -10.42 1.97 -12.46
C ASP A 98 -11.43 3.01 -11.96
N LEU A 99 -11.17 4.26 -12.25
CA LEU A 99 -12.03 5.37 -11.83
C LEU A 99 -13.42 5.30 -12.49
N LEU A 100 -13.52 4.64 -13.64
CA LEU A 100 -14.79 4.44 -14.33
C LEU A 100 -15.61 3.30 -13.72
N ARG A 101 -14.97 2.43 -12.95
CA ARG A 101 -15.61 1.29 -12.30
C ARG A 101 -15.19 1.22 -10.83
N PRO A 102 -15.59 2.22 -10.01
CA PRO A 102 -15.09 2.32 -8.64
C PRO A 102 -15.42 1.11 -7.75
N LYS A 103 -16.44 0.33 -8.08
CA LYS A 103 -16.78 -0.88 -7.33
C LYS A 103 -15.76 -2.01 -7.49
N ARG A 104 -15.00 -1.99 -8.59
CA ARG A 104 -13.95 -2.97 -8.86
C ARG A 104 -12.56 -2.45 -8.52
N SER A 105 -12.44 -1.13 -8.38
CA SER A 105 -11.20 -0.50 -7.98
C SER A 105 -10.85 -0.89 -6.56
N LEU A 106 -9.60 -1.05 -6.26
CA LEU A 106 -9.09 -1.34 -4.91
C LEU A 106 -9.46 -2.74 -4.38
N GLU A 107 -9.98 -3.62 -5.23
CA GLU A 107 -10.37 -4.96 -4.76
C GLU A 107 -9.17 -5.80 -4.33
N ARG A 108 -8.08 -5.73 -5.09
CA ARG A 108 -6.92 -6.59 -4.84
C ARG A 108 -5.60 -5.89 -5.07
N VAL A 109 -4.67 -6.12 -4.17
CA VAL A 109 -3.28 -5.72 -4.32
C VAL A 109 -2.43 -6.98 -4.23
N PHE A 110 -1.65 -7.25 -5.27
CA PHE A 110 -0.70 -8.35 -5.28
C PHE A 110 0.66 -7.79 -4.92
N GLY A 111 1.21 -8.27 -3.81
CA GLY A 111 2.46 -7.77 -3.30
C GLY A 111 3.52 -8.85 -3.13
N ARG A 112 4.74 -8.39 -3.05
CA ARG A 112 5.90 -9.21 -2.77
C ARG A 112 6.74 -8.54 -1.72
N VAL A 113 7.30 -9.34 -0.82
CA VAL A 113 8.25 -8.85 0.17
C VAL A 113 9.64 -9.35 -0.21
N PHE A 114 10.59 -8.44 -0.18
CA PHE A 114 11.98 -8.72 -0.55
C PHE A 114 12.91 -8.53 0.64
N GLU A 115 13.87 -9.40 0.75
CA GLU A 115 15.03 -9.30 1.64
C GLU A 115 16.29 -9.28 0.77
N ASP A 116 17.05 -8.18 0.80
CA ASP A 116 18.27 -8.03 0.01
C ASP A 116 18.05 -8.37 -1.48
N ASP A 117 16.98 -7.83 -2.07
CA ASP A 117 16.56 -8.04 -3.45
C ASP A 117 16.10 -9.48 -3.78
N GLU A 118 16.02 -10.36 -2.80
CA GLU A 118 15.43 -11.68 -2.96
C GLU A 118 13.99 -11.71 -2.49
N GLU A 119 13.09 -12.23 -3.31
CA GLU A 119 11.70 -12.41 -2.94
C GLU A 119 11.60 -13.46 -1.83
N MET A 120 11.01 -13.08 -0.70
CA MET A 120 10.86 -13.99 0.43
C MET A 120 9.41 -14.33 0.76
N ALA A 121 8.47 -13.52 0.32
CA ALA A 121 7.06 -13.72 0.62
C ALA A 121 6.17 -13.10 -0.46
N ARG A 122 4.97 -13.64 -0.58
CA ARG A 122 3.92 -13.10 -1.45
C ARG A 122 2.72 -12.70 -0.61
N VAL A 123 2.10 -11.61 -1.01
CA VAL A 123 1.02 -10.98 -0.25
C VAL A 123 -0.17 -10.78 -1.18
N LEU A 124 -1.35 -11.10 -0.68
CA LEU A 124 -2.61 -10.78 -1.36
C LEU A 124 -3.44 -9.94 -0.41
N LEU A 125 -3.71 -8.72 -0.82
CA LEU A 125 -4.48 -7.77 -0.05
C LEU A 125 -5.77 -7.41 -0.78
N HIS A 126 -6.74 -6.99 -0.02
CA HIS A 126 -7.99 -6.46 -0.56
C HIS A 126 -8.44 -5.28 0.31
N THR A 127 -9.26 -4.45 -0.27
CA THR A 127 -9.90 -3.38 0.47
C THR A 127 -11.04 -3.99 1.30
N PRO A 128 -11.12 -3.71 2.62
CA PRO A 128 -12.25 -4.16 3.42
C PRO A 128 -13.58 -3.72 2.83
N LEU A 129 -14.62 -4.54 3.01
CA LEU A 129 -15.96 -4.25 2.49
C LEU A 129 -16.52 -2.90 2.95
N GLU A 130 -16.05 -2.43 4.08
CA GLU A 130 -16.43 -1.14 4.67
C GLU A 130 -15.80 0.04 3.96
N GLN A 131 -14.79 -0.18 3.12
CA GLN A 131 -14.09 0.86 2.38
C GLN A 131 -14.36 0.73 0.89
N SER A 132 -14.93 1.77 0.32
CA SER A 132 -15.09 1.91 -1.13
C SER A 132 -14.25 3.09 -1.61
N LEU A 133 -14.09 3.20 -2.92
CA LEU A 133 -13.43 4.37 -3.50
C LEU A 133 -14.11 5.67 -3.06
N ILE A 134 -15.43 5.66 -2.96
CA ILE A 134 -16.18 6.84 -2.51
C ILE A 134 -15.81 7.21 -1.07
N GLN A 135 -15.73 6.24 -0.18
CA GLN A 135 -15.30 6.49 1.20
C GLN A 135 -13.86 6.98 1.25
N LEU A 136 -13.00 6.43 0.41
CA LEU A 136 -11.61 6.86 0.32
C LEU A 136 -11.53 8.32 -0.12
N LEU A 137 -12.31 8.71 -1.13
CA LEU A 137 -12.38 10.09 -1.59
C LEU A 137 -12.95 11.02 -0.52
N ARG A 138 -13.93 10.56 0.27
CA ARG A 138 -14.45 11.33 1.40
C ARG A 138 -13.42 11.52 2.51
N SER A 139 -12.49 10.60 2.66
CA SER A 139 -11.42 10.73 3.64
C SER A 139 -10.31 11.65 3.17
N ALA A 140 -10.30 12.04 1.90
CA ALA A 140 -9.31 12.94 1.34
C ALA A 140 -9.42 14.32 1.99
N ARG A 141 -8.30 14.85 2.41
CA ARG A 141 -8.22 16.17 3.06
C ARG A 141 -7.22 17.03 2.33
N PRO A 142 -7.62 18.26 1.95
CA PRO A 142 -6.65 19.19 1.41
C PRO A 142 -5.62 19.54 2.47
N THR A 143 -4.37 19.60 2.07
CA THR A 143 -3.29 20.02 2.95
C THR A 143 -2.57 21.21 2.33
N LEU A 144 -2.17 22.14 3.17
CA LEU A 144 -1.36 23.29 2.78
C LEU A 144 0.10 22.99 3.12
N LYS A 145 0.95 23.13 2.13
CA LYS A 145 2.40 22.93 2.33
C LYS A 145 3.15 24.16 1.87
#